data_d641f84dc69302b1e89c67a109836ee5
#
_entry.id   d641f84dc69302b1e89c67a109836ee5
#
_cell.length_a   1.000
_cell.length_b   1.000
_cell.length_c   1.000
_cell.angle_alpha   90.00
_cell.angle_beta   90.00
_cell.angle_gamma   90.00
#
_symmetry.space_group_name_H-M   'P 1'
#
loop_
_entity.id
_entity.type
_entity.pdbx_description
1 polymer ?
#
loop_
_entity_poly.entity_id
_entity_poly.type
_entity_poly.pdbx_seq_one_letter_code
_entity_poly.pdbx_strand_id
1 'polypeptide(L)'
;MEDRIYIAIDLKSFYASVECRERGLDPLDTNLVVADISRTDKTICLAVTPSLKSFGMSGRSRLFEVKQRVREVNIERKQHAPGQILSGTSYFFSELSQDPALAVDFLIAPPQMAHYMECSTRIYSIYMKYVAPEDIVVYSIDEVFMDITDYLPASGMTAREFARKIILDVMDTTGITATAGIGTNLFLCKVAMDIVAKHLPADEYGVRIAFLDEMTFRQKLWAHQPLTDFWRIGHGYARKLAENGLFTMGDIARCSVKNEDLLYRLFGKNAELLIDHAWGFEPCTVPEIKAYKPETNSISSGQVLHCPYETDKAKLVLKEMADQLALDLVNKKIVTDQIVLTVGYDIENLSNPSRRSAYHGSIETDRYGRWIPKQAHGTQNLDDYTSSSHRIMNAAVDLFDRLIDPTLLIRRLYIVANHIIPEDTALQKKDRFTQLDLFTDYAAEEQKQKADAADLARERKLQEAMLSIRKKFGKNAVLKAMNLEEGATAKDRNNQIGGHKA
;
A
#
# COMPACT_ATOMS: atom_id res chain seq x y z
N MET A 1 -2.29 16.66 -30.98
CA MET A 1 -1.91 15.45 -30.24
C MET A 1 -2.56 14.30 -30.98
N GLU A 2 -1.81 13.28 -31.34
CA GLU A 2 -2.39 12.05 -31.90
C GLU A 2 -3.39 11.47 -30.88
N ASP A 3 -4.55 11.00 -31.38
CA ASP A 3 -5.57 10.39 -30.53
C ASP A 3 -5.03 9.07 -29.97
N ARG A 4 -4.55 9.10 -28.70
CA ARG A 4 -4.06 7.91 -28.01
C ARG A 4 -5.18 7.11 -27.42
N ILE A 5 -5.00 5.80 -27.33
CA ILE A 5 -5.93 4.87 -26.70
C ILE A 5 -5.21 4.05 -25.63
N TYR A 6 -5.70 4.16 -24.41
CA TYR A 6 -5.18 3.44 -23.25
C TYR A 6 -6.20 2.43 -22.73
N ILE A 7 -5.67 1.32 -22.20
CA ILE A 7 -6.47 0.35 -21.44
C ILE A 7 -5.94 0.28 -20.01
N ALA A 8 -6.84 0.33 -19.03
CA ALA A 8 -6.56 -0.10 -17.66
C ALA A 8 -7.22 -1.46 -17.43
N ILE A 9 -6.50 -2.43 -16.85
CA ILE A 9 -7.03 -3.76 -16.51
C ILE A 9 -6.81 -4.01 -15.02
N ASP A 10 -7.89 -4.42 -14.30
CA ASP A 10 -7.89 -4.77 -12.87
C ASP A 10 -8.39 -6.20 -12.71
N LEU A 11 -7.56 -7.08 -12.13
CA LEU A 11 -7.90 -8.49 -11.87
C LEU A 11 -8.90 -8.59 -10.73
N LYS A 12 -10.01 -9.23 -10.98
CA LYS A 12 -11.15 -9.21 -10.07
C LYS A 12 -10.87 -9.95 -8.77
N SER A 13 -10.83 -9.20 -7.64
CA SER A 13 -10.57 -9.75 -6.29
C SER A 13 -9.32 -10.64 -6.24
N PHE A 14 -8.23 -10.23 -6.86
CA PHE A 14 -7.08 -11.02 -7.28
C PHE A 14 -6.64 -12.08 -6.25
N TYR A 15 -6.28 -11.69 -5.02
CA TYR A 15 -5.83 -12.65 -4.02
C TYR A 15 -6.87 -13.73 -3.71
N ALA A 16 -8.14 -13.34 -3.59
CA ALA A 16 -9.22 -14.30 -3.33
C ALA A 16 -9.47 -15.22 -4.53
N SER A 17 -9.30 -14.69 -5.75
CA SER A 17 -9.42 -15.48 -6.98
C SER A 17 -8.28 -16.50 -7.10
N VAL A 18 -7.03 -16.12 -6.77
CA VAL A 18 -5.90 -17.07 -6.71
C VAL A 18 -6.20 -18.17 -5.69
N GLU A 19 -6.65 -17.83 -4.49
CA GLU A 19 -6.95 -18.82 -3.44
C GLU A 19 -8.11 -19.77 -3.83
N CYS A 20 -9.10 -19.29 -4.55
CA CYS A 20 -10.17 -20.16 -5.10
C CYS A 20 -9.59 -21.12 -6.14
N ARG A 21 -8.81 -20.61 -7.11
CA ARG A 21 -8.24 -21.45 -8.19
C ARG A 21 -7.32 -22.53 -7.67
N GLU A 22 -6.48 -22.23 -6.67
CA GLU A 22 -5.62 -23.22 -6.01
C GLU A 22 -6.41 -24.36 -5.34
N ARG A 23 -7.66 -24.11 -4.94
CA ARG A 23 -8.57 -25.09 -4.33
C ARG A 23 -9.49 -25.76 -5.34
N GLY A 24 -9.34 -25.46 -6.65
CA GLY A 24 -10.24 -25.97 -7.69
C GLY A 24 -11.65 -25.38 -7.64
N LEU A 25 -11.81 -24.19 -7.00
CA LEU A 25 -13.07 -23.51 -6.83
C LEU A 25 -13.24 -22.39 -7.86
N ASP A 26 -14.49 -22.02 -8.16
CA ASP A 26 -14.82 -20.87 -9.00
C ASP A 26 -14.79 -19.58 -8.16
N PRO A 27 -13.92 -18.61 -8.49
CA PRO A 27 -13.89 -17.33 -7.78
C PRO A 27 -15.18 -16.50 -7.86
N LEU A 28 -15.99 -16.72 -8.89
CA LEU A 28 -17.25 -16.00 -9.09
C LEU A 28 -18.41 -16.59 -8.27
N ASP A 29 -18.33 -17.88 -7.94
CA ASP A 29 -19.37 -18.60 -7.20
C ASP A 29 -19.04 -18.80 -5.71
N THR A 30 -17.76 -18.86 -5.35
CA THR A 30 -17.32 -19.23 -4.00
C THR A 30 -17.23 -18.01 -3.07
N ASN A 31 -17.81 -18.11 -1.87
CA ASN A 31 -17.62 -17.13 -0.81
C ASN A 31 -16.29 -17.38 -0.09
N LEU A 32 -15.31 -16.51 -0.29
CA LEU A 32 -13.99 -16.64 0.32
C LEU A 32 -13.41 -15.26 0.68
N VAL A 33 -12.70 -15.20 1.80
CA VAL A 33 -11.87 -14.06 2.19
C VAL A 33 -10.41 -14.48 2.39
N VAL A 34 -9.49 -13.58 2.05
CA VAL A 34 -8.07 -13.75 2.36
C VAL A 34 -7.76 -12.95 3.62
N ALA A 35 -7.49 -13.64 4.72
CA ALA A 35 -7.23 -13.00 6.02
C ALA A 35 -6.27 -13.83 6.88
N ASP A 36 -5.40 -13.16 7.62
CA ASP A 36 -4.46 -13.79 8.54
C ASP A 36 -5.12 -14.06 9.90
N ILE A 37 -5.64 -15.27 10.08
CA ILE A 37 -6.30 -15.72 11.32
C ILE A 37 -5.33 -15.90 12.49
N SER A 38 -4.01 -15.98 12.26
CA SER A 38 -3.01 -16.04 13.34
C SER A 38 -2.94 -14.73 14.14
N ARG A 39 -3.50 -13.65 13.59
CA ARG A 39 -3.68 -12.36 14.25
C ARG A 39 -5.00 -12.35 15.05
N THR A 40 -5.70 -11.26 15.06
CA THR A 40 -7.01 -11.13 15.69
C THR A 40 -8.10 -10.96 14.64
N ASP A 41 -9.36 -11.16 14.99
CA ASP A 41 -10.51 -10.87 14.12
C ASP A 41 -10.57 -9.38 13.65
N LYS A 42 -9.74 -8.50 14.21
CA LYS A 42 -9.56 -7.11 13.74
C LYS A 42 -8.62 -7.02 12.53
N THR A 43 -8.06 -8.14 12.04
CA THR A 43 -7.26 -8.17 10.82
C THR A 43 -8.07 -7.68 9.63
N ILE A 44 -7.43 -6.97 8.70
CA ILE A 44 -8.05 -6.54 7.44
C ILE A 44 -8.01 -7.73 6.48
N CYS A 45 -9.13 -8.02 5.84
CA CYS A 45 -9.17 -8.94 4.72
C CYS A 45 -8.45 -8.31 3.53
N LEU A 46 -7.46 -9.00 2.98
CA LEU A 46 -6.71 -8.54 1.82
C LEU A 46 -7.56 -8.57 0.54
N ALA A 47 -8.44 -9.54 0.46
CA ALA A 47 -9.43 -9.66 -0.61
C ALA A 47 -10.68 -10.39 -0.12
N VAL A 48 -11.79 -10.11 -0.81
CA VAL A 48 -13.10 -10.74 -0.64
C VAL A 48 -13.59 -11.12 -2.03
N THR A 49 -14.10 -12.32 -2.21
CA THR A 49 -14.64 -12.78 -3.52
C THR A 49 -15.84 -11.97 -3.99
N PRO A 50 -16.08 -11.91 -5.30
CA PRO A 50 -17.25 -11.21 -5.87
C PRO A 50 -18.58 -11.72 -5.31
N SER A 51 -18.74 -13.04 -5.15
CA SER A 51 -19.93 -13.67 -4.58
C SER A 51 -20.19 -13.17 -3.15
N LEU A 52 -19.17 -13.16 -2.30
CA LEU A 52 -19.31 -12.67 -0.93
C LEU A 52 -19.56 -11.15 -0.86
N LYS A 53 -19.00 -10.37 -1.80
CA LYS A 53 -19.30 -8.93 -1.94
C LYS A 53 -20.76 -8.66 -2.30
N SER A 54 -21.45 -9.56 -3.01
CA SER A 54 -22.87 -9.41 -3.36
C SER A 54 -23.79 -9.37 -2.14
N PHE A 55 -23.34 -9.91 -0.99
CA PHE A 55 -24.02 -9.80 0.30
C PHE A 55 -23.75 -8.48 1.05
N GLY A 56 -23.19 -7.45 0.36
CA GLY A 56 -22.97 -6.11 0.90
C GLY A 56 -21.65 -5.94 1.66
N MET A 57 -20.66 -6.80 1.44
CA MET A 57 -19.35 -6.70 2.06
C MET A 57 -18.39 -5.83 1.27
N SER A 58 -17.63 -4.99 1.97
CA SER A 58 -16.55 -4.22 1.35
C SER A 58 -15.34 -5.11 1.01
N GLY A 59 -14.62 -4.77 -0.06
CA GLY A 59 -13.43 -5.52 -0.49
C GLY A 59 -12.27 -5.52 0.51
N ARG A 60 -12.27 -4.59 1.48
CA ARG A 60 -11.24 -4.45 2.53
C ARG A 60 -11.84 -4.40 3.94
N SER A 61 -12.94 -5.10 4.16
CA SER A 61 -13.55 -5.26 5.48
C SER A 61 -12.58 -5.94 6.46
N ARG A 62 -12.74 -5.68 7.74
CA ARG A 62 -12.10 -6.47 8.78
C ARG A 62 -12.79 -7.82 8.93
N LEU A 63 -12.07 -8.84 9.36
CA LEU A 63 -12.62 -10.18 9.48
C LEU A 63 -13.86 -10.23 10.40
N PHE A 64 -13.86 -9.48 11.51
CA PHE A 64 -15.04 -9.41 12.38
C PHE A 64 -16.26 -8.76 11.70
N GLU A 65 -16.04 -7.76 10.82
CA GLU A 65 -17.12 -7.11 10.06
C GLU A 65 -17.74 -8.09 9.04
N VAL A 66 -16.89 -8.91 8.40
CA VAL A 66 -17.38 -9.99 7.53
C VAL A 66 -18.23 -10.99 8.31
N LYS A 67 -17.72 -11.47 9.45
CA LYS A 67 -18.47 -12.39 10.33
C LYS A 67 -19.79 -11.79 10.81
N GLN A 68 -19.79 -10.51 11.15
CA GLN A 68 -21.01 -9.80 11.57
C GLN A 68 -22.00 -9.70 10.41
N ARG A 69 -21.56 -9.26 9.23
CA ARG A 69 -22.44 -9.13 8.06
C ARG A 69 -23.03 -10.48 7.63
N VAL A 70 -22.28 -11.57 7.68
CA VAL A 70 -22.78 -12.93 7.41
C VAL A 70 -23.90 -13.30 8.40
N ARG A 71 -23.76 -12.97 9.69
CA ARG A 71 -24.82 -13.19 10.67
C ARG A 71 -26.10 -12.41 10.34
N GLU A 72 -25.96 -11.13 9.98
CA GLU A 72 -27.07 -10.26 9.55
C GLU A 72 -27.79 -10.85 8.33
N VAL A 73 -27.04 -11.22 7.29
CA VAL A 73 -27.59 -11.87 6.07
C VAL A 73 -28.31 -13.16 6.44
N ASN A 74 -27.78 -13.96 7.36
CA ASN A 74 -28.43 -15.21 7.77
C ASN A 74 -29.71 -14.96 8.61
N ILE A 75 -29.80 -13.86 9.33
CA ILE A 75 -31.06 -13.45 9.98
C ILE A 75 -32.09 -13.07 8.92
N GLU A 76 -31.70 -12.30 7.90
CA GLU A 76 -32.56 -11.93 6.77
C GLU A 76 -33.02 -13.17 6.00
N ARG A 77 -32.11 -14.10 5.68
CA ARG A 77 -32.42 -15.36 4.98
C ARG A 77 -33.38 -16.24 5.80
N LYS A 78 -33.16 -16.33 7.11
CA LYS A 78 -34.06 -17.10 8.00
C LYS A 78 -35.51 -16.63 7.93
N GLN A 79 -35.75 -15.32 7.76
CA GLN A 79 -37.11 -14.77 7.63
C GLN A 79 -37.82 -15.24 6.35
N HIS A 80 -37.01 -15.51 5.29
CA HIS A 80 -37.52 -15.94 3.98
C HIS A 80 -37.48 -17.46 3.79
N ALA A 81 -36.81 -18.19 4.70
CA ALA A 81 -36.71 -19.65 4.61
C ALA A 81 -38.04 -20.34 4.96
N PRO A 82 -38.34 -21.53 4.32
CA PRO A 82 -39.52 -22.34 4.66
C PRO A 82 -39.55 -22.64 6.16
N GLY A 83 -40.66 -22.32 6.81
CA GLY A 83 -40.85 -22.51 8.25
C GLY A 83 -39.92 -21.63 9.12
N GLN A 84 -39.28 -20.62 8.56
CA GLN A 84 -38.29 -19.74 9.21
C GLN A 84 -37.14 -20.50 9.88
N ILE A 85 -36.72 -21.60 9.30
CA ILE A 85 -35.63 -22.45 9.76
C ILE A 85 -34.58 -22.58 8.65
N LEU A 86 -33.31 -22.31 8.98
CA LEU A 86 -32.19 -22.64 8.10
C LEU A 86 -31.79 -24.10 8.34
N SER A 87 -31.79 -24.94 7.29
CA SER A 87 -31.55 -26.38 7.37
C SER A 87 -30.14 -26.84 7.03
N GLY A 88 -29.28 -25.92 6.54
CA GLY A 88 -27.91 -26.21 6.16
C GLY A 88 -27.09 -24.94 5.97
N THR A 89 -25.87 -25.09 5.49
CA THR A 89 -24.95 -23.99 5.15
C THR A 89 -24.31 -24.23 3.79
N SER A 90 -24.05 -23.17 3.05
CA SER A 90 -23.22 -23.23 1.85
C SER A 90 -22.33 -22.01 1.71
N TYR A 91 -21.16 -22.19 1.11
CA TYR A 91 -20.29 -21.13 0.65
C TYR A 91 -20.33 -20.95 -0.88
N PHE A 92 -21.23 -21.59 -1.59
CA PHE A 92 -21.48 -21.41 -3.02
C PHE A 92 -22.68 -20.50 -3.27
N PHE A 93 -22.46 -19.43 -4.04
CA PHE A 93 -23.50 -18.47 -4.36
C PHE A 93 -24.65 -19.10 -5.16
N SER A 94 -24.31 -20.01 -6.08
CA SER A 94 -25.27 -20.74 -6.89
C SER A 94 -26.25 -21.56 -6.03
N GLU A 95 -25.76 -22.31 -5.04
CA GLU A 95 -26.58 -23.07 -4.10
C GLU A 95 -27.42 -22.14 -3.21
N LEU A 96 -26.82 -21.09 -2.69
CA LEU A 96 -27.50 -20.08 -1.86
C LEU A 96 -28.62 -19.36 -2.62
N SER A 97 -28.47 -19.19 -3.93
CA SER A 97 -29.48 -18.57 -4.79
C SER A 97 -30.65 -19.50 -5.10
N GLN A 98 -30.40 -20.81 -5.16
CA GLN A 98 -31.42 -21.83 -5.44
C GLN A 98 -32.21 -22.26 -4.20
N ASP A 99 -31.54 -22.33 -3.05
CA ASP A 99 -32.16 -22.78 -1.79
C ASP A 99 -32.16 -21.69 -0.70
N PRO A 100 -33.30 -21.06 -0.42
CA PRO A 100 -33.40 -20.04 0.65
C PRO A 100 -33.24 -20.63 2.06
N ALA A 101 -33.31 -21.95 2.26
CA ALA A 101 -33.14 -22.61 3.54
C ALA A 101 -31.62 -22.77 3.93
N LEU A 102 -30.68 -22.48 3.02
CA LEU A 102 -29.27 -22.54 3.31
C LEU A 102 -28.78 -21.24 3.95
N ALA A 103 -28.00 -21.36 5.02
CA ALA A 103 -27.27 -20.25 5.60
C ALA A 103 -26.00 -19.93 4.76
N VAL A 104 -25.69 -18.65 4.64
CA VAL A 104 -24.42 -18.20 4.03
C VAL A 104 -23.27 -18.57 4.96
N ASP A 105 -22.27 -19.22 4.40
CA ASP A 105 -20.97 -19.45 5.01
C ASP A 105 -19.85 -18.98 4.08
N PHE A 106 -18.60 -18.93 4.55
CA PHE A 106 -17.47 -18.51 3.76
C PHE A 106 -16.16 -19.16 4.20
N LEU A 107 -15.25 -19.32 3.27
CA LEU A 107 -13.90 -19.83 3.50
C LEU A 107 -12.95 -18.69 3.91
N ILE A 108 -12.01 -18.98 4.81
CA ILE A 108 -10.92 -18.07 5.17
C ILE A 108 -9.61 -18.67 4.68
N ALA A 109 -8.94 -18.00 3.76
CA ALA A 109 -7.62 -18.38 3.27
C ALA A 109 -6.53 -17.53 3.93
N PRO A 110 -5.44 -18.14 4.46
CA PRO A 110 -4.29 -17.37 4.92
C PRO A 110 -3.58 -16.69 3.73
N PRO A 111 -3.00 -15.48 3.90
CA PRO A 111 -2.25 -14.82 2.83
C PRO A 111 -1.03 -15.62 2.39
N GLN A 112 -0.72 -15.60 1.08
CA GLN A 112 0.45 -16.20 0.44
C GLN A 112 1.07 -15.20 -0.54
N MET A 113 1.69 -14.13 -0.01
CA MET A 113 2.10 -12.97 -0.82
C MET A 113 3.12 -13.31 -1.91
N ALA A 114 4.06 -14.24 -1.63
CA ALA A 114 5.04 -14.69 -2.63
C ALA A 114 4.33 -15.37 -3.81
N HIS A 115 3.39 -16.25 -3.53
CA HIS A 115 2.60 -16.94 -4.54
C HIS A 115 1.73 -15.97 -5.38
N TYR A 116 1.15 -14.97 -4.74
CA TYR A 116 0.41 -13.94 -5.49
C TYR A 116 1.31 -13.14 -6.43
N MET A 117 2.54 -12.85 -6.03
CA MET A 117 3.53 -12.19 -6.90
C MET A 117 3.91 -13.06 -8.09
N GLU A 118 4.08 -14.37 -7.90
CA GLU A 118 4.32 -15.34 -8.98
C GLU A 118 3.16 -15.39 -9.96
N CYS A 119 1.92 -15.49 -9.46
CA CYS A 119 0.72 -15.44 -10.28
C CYS A 119 0.60 -14.14 -11.08
N SER A 120 0.86 -13.00 -10.43
CA SER A 120 0.88 -11.68 -11.10
C SER A 120 1.92 -11.62 -12.21
N THR A 121 3.14 -12.12 -11.96
CA THR A 121 4.22 -12.19 -12.96
C THR A 121 3.83 -13.08 -14.14
N ARG A 122 3.17 -14.20 -13.88
CA ARG A 122 2.65 -15.09 -14.94
C ARG A 122 1.60 -14.38 -15.79
N ILE A 123 0.68 -13.62 -15.17
CA ILE A 123 -0.34 -12.84 -15.90
C ILE A 123 0.33 -11.71 -16.70
N TYR A 124 1.34 -11.02 -16.15
CA TYR A 124 2.10 -10.03 -16.88
C TYR A 124 2.75 -10.63 -18.15
N SER A 125 3.24 -11.87 -18.09
CA SER A 125 3.75 -12.57 -19.27
C SER A 125 2.68 -12.82 -20.35
N ILE A 126 1.40 -12.91 -19.97
CA ILE A 126 0.29 -12.98 -20.93
C ILE A 126 0.09 -11.64 -21.61
N TYR A 127 0.11 -10.52 -20.85
CA TYR A 127 0.01 -9.16 -21.42
C TYR A 127 1.09 -8.90 -22.47
N MET A 128 2.31 -9.36 -22.22
CA MET A 128 3.44 -9.22 -23.15
C MET A 128 3.28 -9.97 -24.48
N LYS A 129 2.29 -10.87 -24.64
CA LYS A 129 1.94 -11.46 -25.94
C LYS A 129 1.27 -10.44 -26.88
N TYR A 130 0.70 -9.38 -26.33
CA TYR A 130 -0.16 -8.42 -27.03
C TYR A 130 0.44 -7.02 -27.12
N VAL A 131 1.15 -6.61 -26.08
CA VAL A 131 1.70 -5.25 -25.91
C VAL A 131 3.13 -5.35 -25.42
N ALA A 132 4.03 -4.56 -25.99
CA ALA A 132 5.44 -4.55 -25.60
C ALA A 132 5.62 -4.02 -24.17
N PRO A 133 6.65 -4.49 -23.42
CA PRO A 133 6.89 -4.05 -22.05
C PRO A 133 7.04 -2.54 -21.87
N GLU A 134 7.55 -1.83 -22.88
CA GLU A 134 7.70 -0.37 -22.91
C GLU A 134 6.36 0.37 -22.85
N ASP A 135 5.29 -0.24 -23.38
CA ASP A 135 3.94 0.33 -23.42
C ASP A 135 3.04 -0.17 -22.29
N ILE A 136 3.58 -0.99 -21.37
CA ILE A 136 2.88 -1.49 -20.18
C ILE A 136 3.43 -0.82 -18.91
N VAL A 137 2.55 -0.24 -18.10
CA VAL A 137 2.84 0.24 -16.75
C VAL A 137 2.16 -0.67 -15.73
N VAL A 138 2.96 -1.37 -14.91
CA VAL A 138 2.45 -2.12 -13.76
C VAL A 138 2.13 -1.14 -12.65
N TYR A 139 0.84 -0.91 -12.41
CA TYR A 139 0.37 0.03 -11.38
C TYR A 139 0.31 -0.61 -9.99
N SER A 140 -0.13 -1.87 -9.93
CA SER A 140 -0.14 -2.69 -8.72
C SER A 140 0.08 -4.17 -9.06
N ILE A 141 -0.05 -5.05 -8.08
CA ILE A 141 0.07 -6.50 -8.28
C ILE A 141 -1.08 -7.07 -9.15
N ASP A 142 -2.20 -6.36 -9.23
CA ASP A 142 -3.44 -6.78 -9.91
C ASP A 142 -3.91 -5.78 -10.96
N GLU A 143 -3.18 -4.68 -11.18
CA GLU A 143 -3.59 -3.62 -12.07
C GLU A 143 -2.45 -3.16 -13.00
N VAL A 144 -2.79 -2.98 -14.29
CA VAL A 144 -1.88 -2.49 -15.32
C VAL A 144 -2.55 -1.43 -16.18
N PHE A 145 -1.72 -0.50 -16.72
CA PHE A 145 -2.08 0.37 -17.82
C PHE A 145 -1.30 -0.04 -19.07
N MET A 146 -1.92 0.07 -20.24
CA MET A 146 -1.32 -0.21 -21.53
C MET A 146 -1.65 0.90 -22.52
N ASP A 147 -0.66 1.41 -23.23
CA ASP A 147 -0.88 2.21 -24.44
C ASP A 147 -1.05 1.22 -25.61
N ILE A 148 -2.23 1.21 -26.20
CA ILE A 148 -2.54 0.28 -27.30
C ILE A 148 -2.69 0.99 -28.66
N THR A 149 -2.32 2.27 -28.72
CA THR A 149 -2.54 3.11 -29.91
C THR A 149 -2.00 2.46 -31.16
N ASP A 150 -0.72 2.05 -31.16
CA ASP A 150 -0.04 1.50 -32.32
C ASP A 150 -0.40 0.03 -32.62
N TYR A 151 -1.06 -0.66 -31.68
CA TYR A 151 -1.42 -2.08 -31.83
C TYR A 151 -2.77 -2.28 -32.51
N LEU A 152 -3.69 -1.31 -32.41
CA LEU A 152 -5.02 -1.41 -32.98
C LEU A 152 -5.02 -1.51 -34.51
N PRO A 153 -4.29 -0.65 -35.26
CA PRO A 153 -4.24 -0.75 -36.71
C PRO A 153 -3.69 -2.10 -37.20
N ALA A 154 -2.65 -2.60 -36.54
CA ALA A 154 -2.03 -3.88 -36.92
C ALA A 154 -2.91 -5.09 -36.59
N SER A 155 -3.73 -5.00 -35.53
CA SER A 155 -4.62 -6.08 -35.10
C SER A 155 -5.93 -6.14 -35.89
N GLY A 156 -6.35 -5.03 -36.50
CA GLY A 156 -7.66 -4.88 -37.14
C GLY A 156 -8.84 -4.95 -36.17
N MET A 157 -8.60 -4.82 -34.86
CA MET A 157 -9.58 -4.91 -33.79
C MET A 157 -9.95 -3.52 -33.27
N THR A 158 -11.17 -3.39 -32.75
CA THR A 158 -11.54 -2.26 -31.89
C THR A 158 -10.83 -2.38 -30.54
N ALA A 159 -10.63 -1.27 -29.84
CA ALA A 159 -10.04 -1.27 -28.50
C ALA A 159 -10.79 -2.19 -27.51
N ARG A 160 -12.12 -2.31 -27.64
CA ARG A 160 -12.95 -3.19 -26.84
C ARG A 160 -12.69 -4.67 -27.13
N GLU A 161 -12.58 -5.05 -28.39
CA GLU A 161 -12.25 -6.42 -28.79
C GLU A 161 -10.85 -6.80 -28.37
N PHE A 162 -9.90 -5.88 -28.52
CA PHE A 162 -8.51 -6.07 -28.09
C PHE A 162 -8.41 -6.29 -26.57
N ALA A 163 -9.03 -5.43 -25.77
CA ALA A 163 -9.08 -5.57 -24.32
C ALA A 163 -9.77 -6.90 -23.90
N ARG A 164 -10.89 -7.24 -24.53
CA ARG A 164 -11.60 -8.51 -24.26
C ARG A 164 -10.73 -9.72 -24.59
N LYS A 165 -10.02 -9.72 -25.70
CA LYS A 165 -9.09 -10.80 -26.09
C LYS A 165 -8.00 -11.04 -25.05
N ILE A 166 -7.39 -9.97 -24.54
CA ILE A 166 -6.37 -10.05 -23.48
C ILE A 166 -6.98 -10.67 -22.20
N ILE A 167 -8.15 -10.19 -21.78
CA ILE A 167 -8.80 -10.68 -20.55
C ILE A 167 -9.19 -12.15 -20.67
N LEU A 168 -9.68 -12.58 -21.84
CA LEU A 168 -10.04 -13.98 -22.08
C LEU A 168 -8.79 -14.89 -22.06
N ASP A 169 -7.64 -14.48 -22.65
CA ASP A 169 -6.39 -15.25 -22.54
C ASP A 169 -5.92 -15.38 -21.09
N VAL A 170 -6.06 -14.31 -20.28
CA VAL A 170 -5.79 -14.38 -18.84
C VAL A 170 -6.73 -15.37 -18.15
N MET A 171 -8.03 -15.29 -18.46
CA MET A 171 -9.04 -16.18 -17.88
C MET A 171 -8.83 -17.64 -18.27
N ASP A 172 -8.57 -17.92 -19.54
CA ASP A 172 -8.34 -19.27 -20.05
C ASP A 172 -7.08 -19.91 -19.44
N THR A 173 -6.04 -19.08 -19.24
CA THR A 173 -4.75 -19.53 -18.69
C THR A 173 -4.78 -19.68 -17.17
N THR A 174 -5.49 -18.81 -16.44
CA THR A 174 -5.43 -18.71 -14.98
C THR A 174 -6.77 -18.94 -14.26
N GLY A 175 -7.87 -18.89 -14.98
CA GLY A 175 -9.23 -18.90 -14.44
C GLY A 175 -9.60 -17.62 -13.67
N ILE A 176 -8.85 -16.53 -13.85
CA ILE A 176 -9.08 -15.25 -13.17
C ILE A 176 -9.62 -14.26 -14.20
N THR A 177 -10.80 -13.69 -13.94
CA THR A 177 -11.39 -12.66 -14.79
C THR A 177 -10.93 -11.26 -14.37
N ALA A 178 -11.18 -10.27 -15.24
CA ALA A 178 -10.79 -8.87 -15.02
C ALA A 178 -11.88 -7.89 -15.44
N THR A 179 -11.71 -6.65 -14.99
CA THR A 179 -12.47 -5.49 -15.46
C THR A 179 -11.52 -4.58 -16.22
N ALA A 180 -11.98 -3.98 -17.33
CA ALA A 180 -11.18 -3.03 -18.07
C ALA A 180 -11.90 -1.70 -18.28
N GLY A 181 -11.08 -0.64 -18.30
CA GLY A 181 -11.47 0.67 -18.76
C GLY A 181 -10.62 1.08 -19.96
N ILE A 182 -11.24 1.66 -20.94
CA ILE A 182 -10.62 2.20 -22.15
C ILE A 182 -10.80 3.72 -22.13
N GLY A 183 -9.78 4.47 -22.47
CA GLY A 183 -9.86 5.92 -22.50
C GLY A 183 -8.83 6.56 -23.42
N THR A 184 -9.05 7.83 -23.76
CA THR A 184 -8.16 8.64 -24.60
C THR A 184 -6.93 9.13 -23.84
N ASN A 185 -6.89 8.93 -22.51
CA ASN A 185 -5.75 9.17 -21.64
C ASN A 185 -5.77 8.25 -20.42
N LEU A 186 -4.70 8.27 -19.61
CA LEU A 186 -4.54 7.38 -18.44
C LEU A 186 -5.60 7.63 -17.34
N PHE A 187 -6.03 8.88 -17.15
CA PHE A 187 -7.08 9.20 -16.20
C PHE A 187 -8.42 8.62 -16.64
N LEU A 188 -8.80 8.83 -17.89
CA LEU A 188 -10.09 8.37 -18.41
C LEU A 188 -10.19 6.85 -18.46
N CYS A 189 -9.13 6.13 -18.86
CA CYS A 189 -9.17 4.67 -18.83
C CYS A 189 -9.30 4.13 -17.39
N LYS A 190 -8.63 4.75 -16.41
CA LYS A 190 -8.77 4.37 -14.99
C LYS A 190 -10.17 4.65 -14.46
N VAL A 191 -10.72 5.82 -14.73
CA VAL A 191 -12.08 6.19 -14.29
C VAL A 191 -13.16 5.36 -14.99
N ALA A 192 -12.98 5.05 -16.30
CA ALA A 192 -13.85 4.13 -17.01
C ALA A 192 -13.88 2.76 -16.33
N MET A 193 -12.73 2.24 -15.89
CA MET A 193 -12.63 0.96 -15.19
C MET A 193 -13.28 1.02 -13.81
N ASP A 194 -12.91 2.00 -12.98
CA ASP A 194 -13.28 2.04 -11.56
C ASP A 194 -14.72 2.46 -11.32
N ILE A 195 -15.25 3.40 -12.10
CA ILE A 195 -16.59 3.95 -11.89
C ILE A 195 -17.60 3.34 -12.86
N VAL A 196 -17.29 3.31 -14.17
CA VAL A 196 -18.29 2.93 -15.16
C VAL A 196 -18.37 1.41 -15.29
N ALA A 197 -17.25 0.72 -15.56
CA ALA A 197 -17.24 -0.71 -15.84
C ALA A 197 -17.74 -1.55 -14.66
N LYS A 198 -17.46 -1.15 -13.43
CA LYS A 198 -17.91 -1.86 -12.22
C LYS A 198 -19.44 -1.92 -12.08
N HIS A 199 -20.16 -0.98 -12.69
CA HIS A 199 -21.62 -0.91 -12.66
C HIS A 199 -22.29 -1.48 -13.91
N LEU A 200 -21.52 -1.86 -14.94
CA LEU A 200 -22.06 -2.53 -16.12
C LEU A 200 -22.37 -4.01 -15.81
N PRO A 201 -23.37 -4.59 -16.49
CA PRO A 201 -23.55 -6.03 -16.46
C PRO A 201 -22.29 -6.72 -17.00
N ALA A 202 -21.94 -7.83 -16.37
CA ALA A 202 -20.84 -8.68 -16.85
C ALA A 202 -21.32 -9.52 -18.05
N ASP A 203 -20.38 -9.84 -18.94
CA ASP A 203 -20.66 -10.86 -19.96
C ASP A 203 -20.64 -12.28 -19.35
N GLU A 204 -20.82 -13.30 -20.15
CA GLU A 204 -20.84 -14.72 -19.77
C GLU A 204 -19.55 -15.18 -19.04
N TYR A 205 -18.42 -14.49 -19.26
CA TYR A 205 -17.13 -14.74 -18.62
C TYR A 205 -16.86 -13.81 -17.42
N GLY A 206 -17.84 -13.04 -16.98
CA GLY A 206 -17.67 -12.08 -15.89
C GLY A 206 -16.90 -10.81 -16.27
N VAL A 207 -16.61 -10.60 -17.57
CA VAL A 207 -15.83 -9.45 -18.08
C VAL A 207 -16.71 -8.21 -18.16
N ARG A 208 -16.15 -7.07 -17.75
CA ARG A 208 -16.78 -5.76 -17.83
C ARG A 208 -15.82 -4.77 -18.46
N ILE A 209 -16.24 -4.10 -19.52
CA ILE A 209 -15.41 -3.14 -20.25
C ILE A 209 -16.21 -1.86 -20.48
N ALA A 210 -15.63 -0.71 -20.08
CA ALA A 210 -16.18 0.61 -20.33
C ALA A 210 -15.21 1.45 -21.16
N PHE A 211 -15.75 2.45 -21.85
CA PHE A 211 -14.99 3.45 -22.61
C PHE A 211 -15.41 4.85 -22.17
N LEU A 212 -14.41 5.74 -22.03
CA LEU A 212 -14.60 7.17 -21.84
C LEU A 212 -13.63 7.97 -22.72
N ASP A 213 -14.16 8.99 -23.36
CA ASP A 213 -13.45 10.16 -23.85
C ASP A 213 -13.79 11.39 -22.97
N GLU A 214 -13.18 12.53 -23.22
CA GLU A 214 -13.39 13.77 -22.43
C GLU A 214 -14.84 14.21 -22.43
N MET A 215 -15.56 14.08 -23.58
CA MET A 215 -16.94 14.51 -23.69
C MET A 215 -17.89 13.57 -22.96
N THR A 216 -17.73 12.28 -23.13
CA THR A 216 -18.53 11.26 -22.42
C THR A 216 -18.28 11.28 -20.92
N PHE A 217 -17.04 11.55 -20.49
CA PHE A 217 -16.70 11.79 -19.09
C PHE A 217 -17.49 12.96 -18.51
N ARG A 218 -17.45 14.13 -19.17
CA ARG A 218 -18.19 15.31 -18.72
C ARG A 218 -19.70 15.08 -18.68
N GLN A 219 -20.25 14.42 -19.69
CA GLN A 219 -21.69 14.14 -19.77
C GLN A 219 -22.15 13.15 -18.69
N LYS A 220 -21.36 12.12 -18.38
CA LYS A 220 -21.78 11.01 -17.50
C LYS A 220 -21.32 11.18 -16.05
N LEU A 221 -20.13 11.79 -15.82
CA LEU A 221 -19.48 11.73 -14.54
C LEU A 221 -19.23 13.08 -13.87
N TRP A 222 -19.51 14.20 -14.52
CA TRP A 222 -19.37 15.52 -13.88
C TRP A 222 -20.26 15.71 -12.64
N ALA A 223 -21.39 15.01 -12.57
CA ALA A 223 -22.31 15.01 -11.43
C ALA A 223 -22.12 13.82 -10.48
N HIS A 224 -21.18 12.92 -10.78
CA HIS A 224 -20.96 11.73 -9.96
C HIS A 224 -20.47 12.07 -8.56
N GLN A 225 -20.96 11.34 -7.58
CA GLN A 225 -20.56 11.39 -6.17
C GLN A 225 -20.43 9.97 -5.62
N PRO A 226 -19.54 9.74 -4.65
CA PRO A 226 -18.65 10.73 -4.00
C PRO A 226 -17.40 11.02 -4.83
N LEU A 227 -16.76 12.17 -4.59
CA LEU A 227 -15.49 12.54 -5.25
C LEU A 227 -14.35 11.54 -4.97
N THR A 228 -14.41 10.79 -3.89
CA THR A 228 -13.42 9.77 -3.53
C THR A 228 -13.38 8.56 -4.45
N ASP A 229 -14.35 8.41 -5.35
CA ASP A 229 -14.36 7.36 -6.37
C ASP A 229 -13.39 7.69 -7.52
N PHE A 230 -13.07 8.98 -7.70
CA PHE A 230 -12.14 9.41 -8.73
C PHE A 230 -10.70 9.19 -8.32
N TRP A 231 -9.91 8.69 -9.26
CA TRP A 231 -8.49 8.49 -9.09
C TRP A 231 -7.80 9.77 -8.60
N ARG A 232 -6.90 9.63 -7.62
CA ARG A 232 -6.15 10.68 -6.91
C ARG A 232 -6.95 11.62 -6.01
N ILE A 233 -8.25 11.46 -5.85
CA ILE A 233 -9.04 12.20 -4.87
C ILE A 233 -9.27 11.35 -3.62
N GLY A 234 -8.45 11.55 -2.59
CA GLY A 234 -8.65 10.91 -1.29
C GLY A 234 -9.55 11.72 -0.35
N HIS A 235 -9.90 11.14 0.81
CA HIS A 235 -10.77 11.78 1.80
C HIS A 235 -10.32 13.20 2.23
N GLY A 236 -8.99 13.46 2.27
CA GLY A 236 -8.46 14.78 2.62
C GLY A 236 -8.79 15.85 1.57
N TYR A 237 -8.68 15.50 0.29
CA TYR A 237 -9.07 16.37 -0.83
C TYR A 237 -10.57 16.58 -0.84
N ALA A 238 -11.35 15.48 -0.80
CA ALA A 238 -12.82 15.56 -0.83
C ALA A 238 -13.37 16.42 0.32
N ARG A 239 -12.81 16.30 1.54
CA ARG A 239 -13.19 17.13 2.68
C ARG A 239 -12.93 18.62 2.43
N LYS A 240 -11.69 18.99 2.01
CA LYS A 240 -11.35 20.39 1.71
C LYS A 240 -12.23 20.98 0.60
N LEU A 241 -12.55 20.20 -0.43
CA LEU A 241 -13.45 20.60 -1.49
C LEU A 241 -14.87 20.84 -0.96
N ALA A 242 -15.41 19.90 -0.18
CA ALA A 242 -16.73 19.99 0.41
C ALA A 242 -16.89 21.20 1.36
N GLU A 243 -15.86 21.52 2.16
CA GLU A 243 -15.80 22.72 3.02
C GLU A 243 -15.90 24.03 2.20
N ASN A 244 -15.61 23.98 0.88
CA ASN A 244 -15.71 25.12 -0.04
C ASN A 244 -16.88 24.98 -1.05
N GLY A 245 -17.82 24.06 -0.81
CA GLY A 245 -19.01 23.89 -1.64
C GLY A 245 -18.78 23.19 -2.97
N LEU A 246 -17.65 22.46 -3.12
CA LEU A 246 -17.30 21.72 -4.33
C LEU A 246 -17.47 20.21 -4.05
N PHE A 247 -18.50 19.62 -4.64
CA PHE A 247 -18.90 18.22 -4.36
C PHE A 247 -18.73 17.28 -5.55
N THR A 248 -18.49 17.82 -6.74
CA THR A 248 -18.43 17.07 -7.99
C THR A 248 -17.25 17.51 -8.86
N MET A 249 -16.85 16.69 -9.83
CA MET A 249 -15.83 17.06 -10.83
C MET A 249 -16.29 18.28 -11.65
N GLY A 250 -17.58 18.36 -11.98
CA GLY A 250 -18.15 19.52 -12.64
C GLY A 250 -18.08 20.81 -11.81
N ASP A 251 -18.17 20.72 -10.47
CA ASP A 251 -17.97 21.90 -9.60
C ASP A 251 -16.52 22.38 -9.64
N ILE A 252 -15.56 21.45 -9.60
CA ILE A 252 -14.14 21.76 -9.68
C ILE A 252 -13.81 22.40 -11.04
N ALA A 253 -14.29 21.81 -12.14
CA ALA A 253 -14.10 22.37 -13.48
C ALA A 253 -14.69 23.78 -13.63
N ARG A 254 -15.89 24.02 -13.11
CA ARG A 254 -16.50 25.37 -13.10
C ARG A 254 -15.75 26.33 -12.19
N CYS A 255 -15.23 25.85 -11.06
CA CYS A 255 -14.42 26.65 -10.14
C CYS A 255 -13.11 27.08 -10.81
N SER A 256 -12.45 26.22 -11.58
CA SER A 256 -11.20 26.55 -12.27
C SER A 256 -11.36 27.72 -13.27
N VAL A 257 -12.57 27.91 -13.83
CA VAL A 257 -12.86 29.05 -14.72
C VAL A 257 -13.22 30.32 -13.96
N LYS A 258 -13.93 30.18 -12.82
CA LYS A 258 -14.48 31.32 -12.09
C LYS A 258 -13.61 31.86 -10.96
N ASN A 259 -12.87 30.99 -10.31
CA ASN A 259 -12.06 31.27 -9.12
C ASN A 259 -10.94 30.22 -8.97
N GLU A 260 -10.03 30.20 -9.91
CA GLU A 260 -8.90 29.27 -9.92
C GLU A 260 -7.99 29.41 -8.68
N ASP A 261 -7.81 30.65 -8.21
CA ASP A 261 -7.01 30.96 -7.02
C ASP A 261 -7.47 30.20 -5.77
N LEU A 262 -8.76 29.86 -5.67
CA LEU A 262 -9.25 29.03 -4.56
C LEU A 262 -8.61 27.65 -4.59
N LEU A 263 -8.54 27.01 -5.77
CA LEU A 263 -7.97 25.67 -5.92
C LEU A 263 -6.46 25.67 -5.61
N TYR A 264 -5.73 26.69 -6.10
CA TYR A 264 -4.30 26.82 -5.77
C TYR A 264 -4.04 27.11 -4.29
N ARG A 265 -4.88 27.88 -3.61
CA ARG A 265 -4.78 28.10 -2.16
C ARG A 265 -5.01 26.81 -1.37
N LEU A 266 -5.92 25.96 -1.82
CA LEU A 266 -6.26 24.70 -1.13
C LEU A 266 -5.23 23.59 -1.36
N PHE A 267 -4.65 23.50 -2.57
CA PHE A 267 -3.88 22.34 -3.02
C PHE A 267 -2.47 22.67 -3.52
N GLY A 268 -2.10 23.96 -3.60
CA GLY A 268 -0.82 24.39 -4.16
C GLY A 268 -0.66 23.92 -5.61
N LYS A 269 0.54 23.52 -6.00
CA LYS A 269 0.83 23.00 -7.35
C LYS A 269 0.00 21.76 -7.74
N ASN A 270 -0.53 21.02 -6.79
CA ASN A 270 -1.39 19.88 -7.09
C ASN A 270 -2.78 20.27 -7.60
N ALA A 271 -3.12 21.57 -7.57
CA ALA A 271 -4.35 22.09 -8.18
C ALA A 271 -4.37 21.87 -9.70
N GLU A 272 -3.23 21.98 -10.38
CA GLU A 272 -3.12 21.75 -11.83
C GLU A 272 -3.66 20.38 -12.22
N LEU A 273 -3.13 19.32 -11.62
CA LEU A 273 -3.59 17.96 -11.88
C LEU A 273 -5.07 17.76 -11.53
N LEU A 274 -5.54 18.37 -10.45
CA LEU A 274 -6.95 18.29 -10.06
C LEU A 274 -7.87 18.97 -11.08
N ILE A 275 -7.46 20.12 -11.60
CA ILE A 275 -8.18 20.87 -12.65
C ILE A 275 -8.21 20.06 -13.94
N ASP A 276 -7.06 19.58 -14.40
CA ASP A 276 -6.94 18.75 -15.60
C ASP A 276 -7.87 17.54 -15.54
N HIS A 277 -7.81 16.79 -14.44
CA HIS A 277 -8.70 15.63 -14.23
C HIS A 277 -10.18 16.04 -14.17
N ALA A 278 -10.52 17.20 -13.62
CA ALA A 278 -11.91 17.67 -13.61
C ALA A 278 -12.43 17.96 -15.02
N TRP A 279 -11.55 18.33 -15.95
CA TRP A 279 -11.89 18.51 -17.37
C TRP A 279 -11.79 17.19 -18.17
N GLY A 280 -11.30 16.11 -17.58
CA GLY A 280 -11.06 14.82 -18.24
C GLY A 280 -9.74 14.77 -19.02
N PHE A 281 -8.81 15.65 -18.68
CA PHE A 281 -7.51 15.74 -19.32
C PHE A 281 -6.41 15.10 -18.44
N GLU A 282 -5.46 14.43 -19.05
CA GLU A 282 -4.24 13.89 -18.42
C GLU A 282 -3.13 13.90 -19.46
N PRO A 283 -2.15 14.78 -19.32
CA PRO A 283 -1.05 14.89 -20.29
C PRO A 283 -0.02 13.78 -20.18
N CYS A 284 0.07 13.11 -19.02
CA CYS A 284 1.09 12.10 -18.77
C CYS A 284 0.90 10.87 -19.64
N THR A 285 1.97 10.42 -20.26
CA THR A 285 2.03 9.27 -21.16
C THR A 285 2.84 8.12 -20.56
N VAL A 286 2.71 6.90 -21.11
CA VAL A 286 3.50 5.74 -20.68
C VAL A 286 5.01 5.97 -20.77
N PRO A 287 5.57 6.53 -21.87
CA PRO A 287 7.00 6.86 -21.93
C PRO A 287 7.46 7.82 -20.82
N GLU A 288 6.66 8.83 -20.49
CA GLU A 288 7.00 9.78 -19.40
C GLU A 288 7.01 9.10 -18.04
N ILE A 289 6.05 8.22 -17.75
CA ILE A 289 6.06 7.41 -16.54
C ILE A 289 7.32 6.53 -16.46
N LYS A 290 7.70 5.90 -17.57
CA LYS A 290 8.90 5.05 -17.64
C LYS A 290 10.20 5.85 -17.47
N ALA A 291 10.25 7.05 -18.01
CA ALA A 291 11.40 7.95 -17.90
C ALA A 291 11.51 8.62 -16.51
N TYR A 292 10.41 8.69 -15.75
CA TYR A 292 10.39 9.36 -14.47
C TYR A 292 11.28 8.67 -13.44
N LYS A 293 12.22 9.41 -12.89
CA LYS A 293 13.06 8.97 -11.78
C LYS A 293 12.63 9.75 -10.53
N PRO A 294 11.98 9.09 -9.56
CA PRO A 294 11.57 9.78 -8.34
C PRO A 294 12.80 10.28 -7.59
N GLU A 295 12.80 11.55 -7.24
CA GLU A 295 13.74 12.11 -6.26
C GLU A 295 13.32 11.63 -4.87
N THR A 296 13.89 10.51 -4.45
CA THR A 296 13.59 9.95 -3.13
C THR A 296 14.51 10.61 -2.11
N ASN A 297 13.94 11.43 -1.23
CA ASN A 297 14.69 12.11 -0.17
C ASN A 297 14.71 11.33 1.15
N SER A 298 14.00 10.19 1.24
CA SER A 298 13.91 9.40 2.46
C SER A 298 13.59 7.93 2.19
N ILE A 299 14.02 7.07 3.12
CA ILE A 299 13.57 5.67 3.21
C ILE A 299 12.98 5.46 4.60
N SER A 300 11.83 4.80 4.67
CA SER A 300 11.12 4.54 5.92
C SER A 300 10.87 3.07 6.16
N SER A 301 10.85 2.68 7.42
CA SER A 301 10.38 1.39 7.91
C SER A 301 9.33 1.60 8.99
N GLY A 302 8.18 0.95 8.88
CA GLY A 302 7.09 1.04 9.84
C GLY A 302 6.60 -0.33 10.30
N GLN A 303 6.20 -0.42 11.56
CA GLN A 303 5.61 -1.63 12.12
C GLN A 303 4.45 -1.32 13.05
N VAL A 304 3.36 -2.06 12.89
CA VAL A 304 2.29 -2.16 13.89
C VAL A 304 2.53 -3.45 14.67
N LEU A 305 2.75 -3.31 15.97
CA LEU A 305 3.00 -4.45 16.86
C LEU A 305 1.72 -5.31 17.00
N HIS A 306 1.87 -6.61 17.15
CA HIS A 306 0.73 -7.54 17.24
C HIS A 306 -0.09 -7.36 18.54
N CYS A 307 0.55 -6.93 19.62
CA CYS A 307 -0.07 -6.53 20.88
C CYS A 307 0.58 -5.22 21.38
N PRO A 308 0.02 -4.57 22.41
CA PRO A 308 0.69 -3.46 23.07
C PRO A 308 2.01 -3.90 23.71
N TYR A 309 3.08 -3.15 23.50
CA TYR A 309 4.41 -3.43 24.06
C TYR A 309 4.77 -2.38 25.11
N GLU A 310 5.42 -2.83 26.16
CA GLU A 310 6.14 -1.96 27.11
C GLU A 310 7.41 -1.42 26.48
N THR A 311 7.98 -0.40 27.09
CA THR A 311 9.12 0.36 26.58
C THR A 311 10.30 -0.52 26.16
N ASP A 312 10.72 -1.47 26.97
CA ASP A 312 11.93 -2.28 26.69
C ASP A 312 11.74 -3.19 25.47
N LYS A 313 10.57 -3.85 25.35
CA LYS A 313 10.24 -4.66 24.18
C LYS A 313 10.09 -3.80 22.92
N ALA A 314 9.50 -2.60 23.03
CA ALA A 314 9.38 -1.68 21.90
C ALA A 314 10.76 -1.14 21.47
N LYS A 315 11.66 -0.85 22.42
CA LYS A 315 13.04 -0.44 22.16
C LYS A 315 13.83 -1.54 21.43
N LEU A 316 13.65 -2.81 21.81
CA LEU A 316 14.24 -3.94 21.10
C LEU A 316 13.79 -3.98 19.64
N VAL A 317 12.48 -3.86 19.39
CA VAL A 317 11.94 -3.81 18.02
C VAL A 317 12.49 -2.61 17.24
N LEU A 318 12.64 -1.45 17.87
CA LEU A 318 13.26 -0.28 17.24
C LEU A 318 14.71 -0.55 16.82
N LYS A 319 15.51 -1.21 17.67
CA LYS A 319 16.89 -1.62 17.33
C LYS A 319 16.89 -2.55 16.11
N GLU A 320 16.00 -3.52 16.05
CA GLU A 320 15.84 -4.39 14.89
C GLU A 320 15.48 -3.62 13.61
N MET A 321 14.57 -2.64 13.74
CA MET A 321 14.15 -1.81 12.62
C MET A 321 15.28 -0.90 12.12
N ALA A 322 16.06 -0.31 13.03
CA ALA A 322 17.19 0.54 12.71
C ALA A 322 18.32 -0.23 12.02
N ASP A 323 18.61 -1.45 12.51
CA ASP A 323 19.57 -2.35 11.87
C ASP A 323 19.16 -2.74 10.45
N GLN A 324 17.90 -3.11 10.25
CA GLN A 324 17.39 -3.43 8.91
C GLN A 324 17.40 -2.20 7.99
N LEU A 325 17.04 -1.02 8.49
CA LEU A 325 17.09 0.23 7.72
C LEU A 325 18.53 0.53 7.25
N ALA A 326 19.54 0.34 8.13
CA ALA A 326 20.94 0.50 7.76
C ALA A 326 21.37 -0.50 6.66
N LEU A 327 20.94 -1.77 6.75
CA LEU A 327 21.20 -2.75 5.71
C LEU A 327 20.52 -2.40 4.37
N ASP A 328 19.33 -1.82 4.42
CA ASP A 328 18.62 -1.35 3.22
C ASP A 328 19.35 -0.16 2.56
N LEU A 329 19.92 0.76 3.35
CA LEU A 329 20.78 1.84 2.86
C LEU A 329 22.02 1.29 2.16
N VAL A 330 22.72 0.34 2.80
CA VAL A 330 23.89 -0.34 2.21
C VAL A 330 23.54 -1.04 0.90
N ASN A 331 22.45 -1.80 0.87
CA ASN A 331 22.03 -2.53 -0.33
C ASN A 331 21.73 -1.59 -1.52
N LYS A 332 21.23 -0.38 -1.22
CA LYS A 332 20.90 0.65 -2.22
C LYS A 332 22.06 1.60 -2.51
N LYS A 333 23.20 1.47 -1.84
CA LYS A 333 24.37 2.36 -1.94
C LYS A 333 24.04 3.83 -1.68
N ILE A 334 23.26 4.08 -0.65
CA ILE A 334 22.85 5.41 -0.18
C ILE A 334 23.18 5.59 1.29
N VAL A 335 23.29 6.84 1.71
CA VAL A 335 23.58 7.24 3.09
C VAL A 335 22.63 8.33 3.57
N THR A 336 22.52 8.51 4.87
CA THR A 336 21.66 9.51 5.53
C THR A 336 22.44 10.29 6.57
N ASP A 337 22.05 11.53 6.83
CA ASP A 337 22.54 12.38 7.92
C ASP A 337 21.45 12.67 8.97
N GLN A 338 20.25 12.07 8.82
CA GLN A 338 19.14 12.37 9.73
C GLN A 338 18.20 11.17 9.92
N ILE A 339 17.85 10.90 11.18
CA ILE A 339 16.83 9.89 11.55
C ILE A 339 15.60 10.60 12.12
N VAL A 340 14.43 10.20 11.68
CA VAL A 340 13.14 10.61 12.23
C VAL A 340 12.47 9.40 12.86
N LEU A 341 11.94 9.57 14.07
CA LEU A 341 11.22 8.55 14.80
C LEU A 341 9.81 9.02 15.12
N THR A 342 8.83 8.14 14.89
CA THR A 342 7.45 8.32 15.34
C THR A 342 7.01 7.09 16.12
N VAL A 343 6.55 7.29 17.36
CA VAL A 343 6.07 6.24 18.26
C VAL A 343 4.59 6.46 18.54
N GLY A 344 3.76 5.55 18.11
CA GLY A 344 2.30 5.58 18.35
C GLY A 344 1.91 4.69 19.51
N TYR A 345 1.16 5.26 20.45
CA TYR A 345 0.71 4.57 21.64
C TYR A 345 -0.56 3.75 21.40
N ASP A 346 -0.80 2.76 22.25
CA ASP A 346 -1.99 1.91 22.17
C ASP A 346 -3.22 2.57 22.81
N ILE A 347 -4.39 2.23 22.28
CA ILE A 347 -5.69 2.69 22.81
C ILE A 347 -5.91 2.23 24.25
N GLU A 348 -5.30 1.13 24.66
CA GLU A 348 -5.42 0.58 26.03
C GLU A 348 -4.98 1.60 27.09
N ASN A 349 -4.06 2.49 26.77
CA ASN A 349 -3.64 3.57 27.67
C ASN A 349 -4.81 4.50 28.08
N LEU A 350 -5.86 4.61 27.26
CA LEU A 350 -7.02 5.46 27.53
C LEU A 350 -8.31 4.65 27.78
N SER A 351 -8.39 3.40 27.33
CA SER A 351 -9.55 2.54 27.57
C SER A 351 -9.49 1.77 28.90
N ASN A 352 -8.28 1.58 29.45
CA ASN A 352 -8.10 1.01 30.78
C ASN A 352 -8.24 2.13 31.85
N PRO A 353 -9.18 2.03 32.81
CA PRO A 353 -9.45 3.09 33.79
C PRO A 353 -8.20 3.49 34.60
N SER A 354 -7.41 2.53 35.06
CA SER A 354 -6.21 2.79 35.88
C SER A 354 -5.13 3.54 35.08
N ARG A 355 -4.89 3.15 33.82
CA ARG A 355 -3.94 3.84 32.93
C ARG A 355 -4.47 5.22 32.55
N ARG A 356 -5.79 5.32 32.27
CA ARG A 356 -6.42 6.59 31.89
C ARG A 356 -6.31 7.64 33.00
N SER A 357 -6.50 7.24 34.26
CA SER A 357 -6.41 8.15 35.44
C SER A 357 -4.97 8.65 35.67
N ALA A 358 -3.97 7.86 35.29
CA ALA A 358 -2.54 8.23 35.42
C ALA A 358 -2.05 9.10 34.24
N TYR A 359 -2.74 9.12 33.11
CA TYR A 359 -2.31 9.85 31.92
C TYR A 359 -2.86 11.28 31.90
N HIS A 360 -1.96 12.27 31.91
CA HIS A 360 -2.27 13.70 31.87
C HIS A 360 -1.79 14.40 30.59
N GLY A 361 -1.25 13.64 29.64
CA GLY A 361 -0.75 14.17 28.38
C GLY A 361 -1.84 14.50 27.34
N SER A 362 -1.42 14.97 26.19
CA SER A 362 -2.31 15.33 25.09
C SER A 362 -2.95 14.10 24.46
N ILE A 363 -4.23 14.22 24.09
CA ILE A 363 -5.03 13.17 23.45
C ILE A 363 -5.34 13.61 22.03
N GLU A 364 -5.27 12.68 21.09
CA GLU A 364 -5.68 12.88 19.71
C GLU A 364 -6.69 11.82 19.28
N THR A 365 -7.41 12.10 18.20
CA THR A 365 -8.36 11.16 17.61
C THR A 365 -7.72 10.49 16.40
N ASP A 366 -7.69 9.15 16.40
CA ASP A 366 -7.19 8.40 15.26
C ASP A 366 -8.19 8.43 14.09
N ARG A 367 -7.79 7.88 12.92
CA ARG A 367 -8.62 7.83 11.71
C ARG A 367 -9.94 7.06 11.87
N TYR A 368 -10.12 6.33 12.97
CA TYR A 368 -11.33 5.58 13.30
C TYR A 368 -12.20 6.29 14.35
N GLY A 369 -11.87 7.55 14.71
CA GLY A 369 -12.58 8.31 15.72
C GLY A 369 -12.26 7.90 17.15
N ARG A 370 -11.21 7.09 17.41
CA ARG A 370 -10.86 6.61 18.74
C ARG A 370 -9.85 7.54 19.39
N TRP A 371 -10.02 7.79 20.67
CA TRP A 371 -9.06 8.57 21.45
C TRP A 371 -7.81 7.74 21.76
N ILE A 372 -6.67 8.31 21.49
CA ILE A 372 -5.35 7.74 21.75
C ILE A 372 -4.44 8.83 22.35
N PRO A 373 -3.41 8.47 23.15
CA PRO A 373 -2.37 9.42 23.53
C PRO A 373 -1.70 9.97 22.28
N LYS A 374 -1.38 11.27 22.30
CA LYS A 374 -0.66 11.90 21.19
C LYS A 374 0.65 11.15 20.94
N GLN A 375 0.90 10.83 19.67
CA GLN A 375 2.13 10.14 19.25
C GLN A 375 3.38 10.96 19.57
N ALA A 376 4.45 10.28 20.01
CA ALA A 376 5.76 10.88 20.14
C ALA A 376 6.43 10.97 18.77
N HIS A 377 6.98 12.12 18.44
CA HIS A 377 7.63 12.38 17.15
C HIS A 377 8.84 13.27 17.33
N GLY A 378 9.94 12.94 16.67
CA GLY A 378 11.15 13.77 16.72
C GLY A 378 12.17 13.35 15.69
N THR A 379 13.23 14.16 15.64
CA THR A 379 14.31 14.07 14.67
C THR A 379 15.66 14.06 15.40
N GLN A 380 16.59 13.29 14.89
CA GLN A 380 17.99 13.24 15.31
C GLN A 380 18.89 13.41 14.08
N ASN A 381 19.68 14.49 14.08
CA ASN A 381 20.75 14.65 13.10
C ASN A 381 21.93 13.76 13.48
N LEU A 382 22.62 13.25 12.47
CA LEU A 382 23.86 12.51 12.60
C LEU A 382 25.02 13.46 12.25
N ASP A 383 26.19 13.23 12.82
CA ASP A 383 27.35 14.10 12.60
C ASP A 383 27.81 14.08 11.13
N ASP A 384 27.66 12.92 10.48
CA ASP A 384 28.04 12.69 9.09
C ASP A 384 27.00 11.85 8.36
N TYR A 385 27.01 11.90 7.02
CA TYR A 385 26.31 10.93 6.17
C TYR A 385 26.80 9.51 6.44
N THR A 386 25.91 8.60 6.77
CA THR A 386 26.25 7.23 7.15
C THR A 386 25.22 6.19 6.74
N SER A 387 25.67 4.95 6.58
CA SER A 387 24.85 3.73 6.53
C SER A 387 25.24 2.72 7.62
N SER A 388 26.03 3.18 8.63
CA SER A 388 26.46 2.36 9.76
C SER A 388 25.27 1.93 10.61
N SER A 389 25.06 0.62 10.78
CA SER A 389 24.05 0.05 11.67
C SER A 389 24.22 0.55 13.10
N HIS A 390 25.47 0.66 13.58
CA HIS A 390 25.77 1.07 14.93
C HIS A 390 25.38 2.55 15.18
N ARG A 391 25.78 3.45 14.29
CA ARG A 391 25.48 4.90 14.41
C ARG A 391 23.97 5.15 14.30
N ILE A 392 23.29 4.53 13.32
CA ILE A 392 21.84 4.69 13.11
C ILE A 392 21.06 4.10 14.28
N MET A 393 21.46 2.95 14.79
CA MET A 393 20.80 2.30 15.93
C MET A 393 20.95 3.11 17.21
N ASN A 394 22.15 3.62 17.51
CA ASN A 394 22.39 4.46 18.69
C ASN A 394 21.56 5.75 18.61
N ALA A 395 21.59 6.45 17.48
CA ALA A 395 20.80 7.66 17.28
C ALA A 395 19.30 7.41 17.44
N ALA A 396 18.80 6.27 16.91
CA ALA A 396 17.39 5.89 17.06
C ALA A 396 17.00 5.59 18.50
N VAL A 397 17.88 4.91 19.26
CA VAL A 397 17.67 4.60 20.68
C VAL A 397 17.72 5.87 21.54
N ASP A 398 18.71 6.73 21.35
CA ASP A 398 18.84 8.01 22.07
C ASP A 398 17.61 8.91 21.81
N LEU A 399 17.15 8.94 20.56
CA LEU A 399 15.94 9.68 20.19
C LEU A 399 14.69 9.09 20.86
N PHE A 400 14.56 7.77 20.86
CA PHE A 400 13.47 7.06 21.53
C PHE A 400 13.40 7.38 23.01
N ASP A 401 14.51 7.27 23.73
CA ASP A 401 14.59 7.50 25.18
C ASP A 401 14.25 8.95 25.57
N ARG A 402 14.51 9.91 24.67
CA ARG A 402 14.15 11.33 24.90
C ARG A 402 12.69 11.65 24.60
N LEU A 403 12.05 10.91 23.71
CA LEU A 403 10.74 11.26 23.18
C LEU A 403 9.60 10.60 23.90
N ILE A 404 9.78 9.36 24.36
CA ILE A 404 8.66 8.56 24.85
C ILE A 404 8.26 8.89 26.28
N ASP A 405 7.00 8.63 26.60
CA ASP A 405 6.54 8.42 27.97
C ASP A 405 6.68 6.91 28.28
N PRO A 406 7.63 6.53 29.18
CA PRO A 406 7.91 5.13 29.47
C PRO A 406 6.78 4.39 30.18
N THR A 407 5.76 5.09 30.66
CA THR A 407 4.58 4.51 31.34
C THR A 407 3.51 4.04 30.34
N LEU A 408 3.63 4.46 29.07
CA LEU A 408 2.62 4.18 28.05
C LEU A 408 2.96 2.92 27.23
N LEU A 409 1.92 2.16 26.92
CA LEU A 409 2.00 1.04 26.00
C LEU A 409 2.13 1.52 24.57
N ILE A 410 3.09 0.95 23.84
CA ILE A 410 3.44 1.29 22.46
C ILE A 410 2.76 0.31 21.49
N ARG A 411 2.22 0.83 20.40
CA ARG A 411 1.54 0.05 19.36
C ARG A 411 2.17 0.16 17.98
N ARG A 412 2.86 1.27 17.69
CA ARG A 412 3.42 1.55 16.37
C ARG A 412 4.80 2.16 16.49
N LEU A 413 5.69 1.77 15.61
CA LEU A 413 7.01 2.34 15.44
C LEU A 413 7.21 2.68 13.97
N TYR A 414 7.70 3.89 13.69
CA TYR A 414 8.15 4.35 12.38
C TYR A 414 9.50 4.98 12.50
N ILE A 415 10.47 4.47 11.74
CA ILE A 415 11.79 5.05 11.61
C ILE A 415 12.01 5.46 10.16
N VAL A 416 12.57 6.64 9.96
CA VAL A 416 12.84 7.21 8.64
C VAL A 416 14.28 7.68 8.59
N ALA A 417 15.00 7.30 7.54
CA ALA A 417 16.26 7.89 7.13
C ALA A 417 15.95 9.01 6.12
N ASN A 418 16.18 10.27 6.52
CA ASN A 418 15.97 11.45 5.69
C ASN A 418 17.25 11.91 5.00
N HIS A 419 17.13 12.87 4.09
CA HIS A 419 18.22 13.50 3.36
C HIS A 419 19.14 12.46 2.72
N ILE A 420 18.57 11.39 2.19
CA ILE A 420 19.36 10.33 1.58
C ILE A 420 20.02 10.81 0.30
N ILE A 421 21.30 10.48 0.16
CA ILE A 421 22.10 10.75 -1.04
C ILE A 421 22.89 9.50 -1.45
N PRO A 422 23.31 9.40 -2.72
CA PRO A 422 24.26 8.36 -3.13
C PRO A 422 25.56 8.42 -2.32
N GLU A 423 26.11 7.27 -1.99
CA GLU A 423 27.34 7.14 -1.20
C GLU A 423 28.52 7.90 -1.86
N ASP A 424 28.66 7.81 -3.18
CA ASP A 424 29.69 8.52 -3.94
C ASP A 424 29.55 10.05 -3.80
N THR A 425 28.33 10.56 -3.75
CA THR A 425 28.06 12.00 -3.54
C THR A 425 28.46 12.46 -2.14
N ALA A 426 28.24 11.61 -1.12
CA ALA A 426 28.65 11.91 0.25
C ALA A 426 30.17 12.00 0.41
N LEU A 427 30.92 11.11 -0.26
CA LEU A 427 32.38 11.15 -0.26
C LEU A 427 32.93 12.46 -0.83
N GLN A 428 32.33 12.96 -1.94
CA GLN A 428 32.72 14.25 -2.53
C GLN A 428 32.43 15.46 -1.61
N LYS A 429 31.41 15.37 -0.74
CA LYS A 429 31.08 16.44 0.22
C LYS A 429 32.05 16.48 1.41
N LYS A 430 32.71 15.37 1.72
CA LYS A 430 33.64 15.24 2.85
C LYS A 430 34.97 15.96 2.63
N ASP A 431 35.36 16.23 1.40
CA ASP A 431 36.58 16.95 1.01
C ASP A 431 36.48 18.48 1.20
N ARG A 432 35.44 19.00 1.86
CA ARG A 432 35.33 20.43 2.16
C ARG A 432 36.17 20.79 3.40
N PHE A 433 36.92 21.89 3.22
CA PHE A 433 37.83 22.45 4.24
C PHE A 433 37.24 22.47 5.62
N THR A 434 37.94 21.83 6.59
CA THR A 434 37.66 21.98 8.01
C THR A 434 38.48 23.19 8.51
N GLN A 435 37.82 24.19 9.08
CA GLN A 435 38.48 25.30 9.71
C GLN A 435 39.23 24.77 10.93
N LEU A 436 40.55 24.97 10.95
CA LEU A 436 41.42 24.53 12.05
C LEU A 436 41.19 25.43 13.28
N ASP A 437 41.01 24.81 14.44
CA ASP A 437 40.92 25.49 15.75
C ASP A 437 42.28 25.39 16.46
N LEU A 438 42.72 26.49 17.07
CA LEU A 438 44.03 26.60 17.75
C LEU A 438 44.15 25.77 19.04
N PHE A 439 43.04 25.28 19.58
CA PHE A 439 42.97 24.54 20.85
C PHE A 439 42.76 23.05 20.71
N THR A 440 42.64 22.55 19.50
CA THR A 440 42.37 21.14 19.21
C THR A 440 43.68 20.36 19.03
N ASP A 441 43.84 19.23 19.73
CA ASP A 441 44.92 18.27 19.49
C ASP A 441 44.65 17.47 18.21
N TYR A 442 45.17 17.99 17.11
CA TYR A 442 44.97 17.39 15.79
C TYR A 442 45.57 15.98 15.66
N ALA A 443 46.64 15.65 16.42
CA ALA A 443 47.23 14.32 16.35
C ALA A 443 46.30 13.28 17.01
N ALA A 444 45.70 13.63 18.14
CA ALA A 444 44.73 12.78 18.80
C ALA A 444 43.43 12.65 17.96
N GLU A 445 42.96 13.74 17.34
CA GLU A 445 41.77 13.74 16.48
C GLU A 445 42.02 12.92 15.21
N GLU A 446 43.18 13.00 14.56
CA GLU A 446 43.53 12.19 13.39
C GLU A 446 43.61 10.69 13.74
N GLN A 447 44.18 10.34 14.92
CA GLN A 447 44.18 8.94 15.38
C GLN A 447 42.76 8.42 15.61
N LYS A 448 41.89 9.21 16.22
CA LYS A 448 40.48 8.88 16.44
C LYS A 448 39.74 8.69 15.11
N GLN A 449 39.93 9.61 14.17
CA GLN A 449 39.31 9.52 12.81
C GLN A 449 39.79 8.28 12.05
N LYS A 450 41.11 7.91 12.17
CA LYS A 450 41.63 6.68 11.56
C LYS A 450 41.03 5.43 12.20
N ALA A 451 40.87 5.41 13.52
CA ALA A 451 40.23 4.29 14.23
C ALA A 451 38.75 4.17 13.83
N ASP A 452 37.99 5.26 13.84
CA ASP A 452 36.60 5.30 13.43
C ASP A 452 36.41 4.85 11.95
N ALA A 453 37.30 5.29 11.06
CA ALA A 453 37.29 4.88 9.66
C ALA A 453 37.57 3.36 9.49
N ALA A 454 38.50 2.81 10.29
CA ALA A 454 38.79 1.37 10.27
C ALA A 454 37.59 0.54 10.78
N ASP A 455 36.93 1.00 11.85
CA ASP A 455 35.73 0.34 12.40
C ASP A 455 34.56 0.41 11.42
N LEU A 456 34.31 1.55 10.79
CA LEU A 456 33.28 1.69 9.73
C LEU A 456 33.56 0.79 8.54
N ALA A 457 34.84 0.68 8.12
CA ALA A 457 35.20 -0.21 7.02
C ALA A 457 34.99 -1.70 7.37
N ARG A 458 35.27 -2.08 8.64
CA ARG A 458 35.01 -3.44 9.15
C ARG A 458 33.52 -3.72 9.22
N GLU A 459 32.72 -2.77 9.74
CA GLU A 459 31.27 -2.88 9.82
C GLU A 459 30.67 -3.01 8.41
N ARG A 460 31.13 -2.21 7.45
CA ARG A 460 30.68 -2.28 6.05
C ARG A 460 30.88 -3.65 5.44
N LYS A 461 32.06 -4.25 5.59
CA LYS A 461 32.34 -5.61 5.11
C LYS A 461 31.39 -6.64 5.74
N LEU A 462 31.09 -6.49 7.04
CA LEU A 462 30.13 -7.38 7.73
C LEU A 462 28.71 -7.20 7.17
N GLN A 463 28.26 -5.97 6.96
CA GLN A 463 26.94 -5.67 6.38
C GLN A 463 26.81 -6.29 4.97
N GLU A 464 27.83 -6.12 4.13
CA GLU A 464 27.86 -6.70 2.77
C GLU A 464 27.85 -8.22 2.78
N ALA A 465 28.61 -8.85 3.68
CA ALA A 465 28.61 -10.30 3.87
C ALA A 465 27.21 -10.80 4.31
N MET A 466 26.59 -10.11 5.29
CA MET A 466 25.23 -10.43 5.72
C MET A 466 24.21 -10.31 4.58
N LEU A 467 24.27 -9.23 3.79
CA LEU A 467 23.39 -9.05 2.63
C LEU A 467 23.58 -10.15 1.58
N SER A 468 24.84 -10.54 1.30
CA SER A 468 25.15 -11.63 0.38
C SER A 468 24.57 -12.97 0.83
N ILE A 469 24.73 -13.31 2.12
CA ILE A 469 24.19 -14.54 2.71
C ILE A 469 22.65 -14.49 2.67
N ARG A 470 22.03 -13.38 3.09
CA ARG A 470 20.57 -13.21 3.09
C ARG A 470 19.97 -13.29 1.69
N LYS A 471 20.66 -12.76 0.68
CA LYS A 471 20.25 -12.87 -0.73
C LYS A 471 20.26 -14.32 -1.23
N LYS A 472 21.25 -15.10 -0.81
CA LYS A 472 21.44 -16.50 -1.27
C LYS A 472 20.59 -17.51 -0.51
N PHE A 473 20.42 -17.32 0.80
CA PHE A 473 19.84 -18.32 1.70
C PHE A 473 18.58 -17.85 2.45
N GLY A 474 18.09 -16.63 2.12
CA GLY A 474 16.91 -16.03 2.75
C GLY A 474 17.27 -15.12 3.93
N LYS A 475 16.34 -14.21 4.26
CA LYS A 475 16.55 -13.14 5.26
C LYS A 475 16.86 -13.67 6.67
N ASN A 476 16.40 -14.86 7.03
CA ASN A 476 16.61 -15.50 8.33
C ASN A 476 17.86 -16.36 8.41
N ALA A 477 18.66 -16.45 7.34
CA ALA A 477 19.91 -17.24 7.34
C ALA A 477 20.99 -16.66 8.28
N VAL A 478 20.94 -15.34 8.54
CA VAL A 478 21.81 -14.66 9.51
C VAL A 478 20.95 -13.73 10.35
N LEU A 479 20.93 -14.01 11.67
CA LEU A 479 20.25 -13.21 12.69
C LEU A 479 21.27 -12.71 13.71
N LYS A 480 21.03 -11.53 14.27
CA LYS A 480 21.77 -11.02 15.44
C LYS A 480 21.16 -11.58 16.72
N ALA A 481 21.93 -11.65 17.83
CA ALA A 481 21.43 -12.18 19.11
C ALA A 481 20.14 -11.49 19.57
N MET A 482 20.05 -10.16 19.39
CA MET A 482 18.86 -9.38 19.72
C MET A 482 17.58 -9.86 19.00
N ASN A 483 17.71 -10.49 17.83
CA ASN A 483 16.55 -11.02 17.07
C ASN A 483 15.97 -12.33 17.67
N LEU A 484 16.61 -12.87 18.71
CA LEU A 484 16.21 -14.08 19.43
C LEU A 484 15.69 -13.77 20.84
N GLU A 485 15.72 -12.51 21.26
CA GLU A 485 15.22 -12.06 22.55
C GLU A 485 13.68 -12.08 22.61
N GLU A 486 13.14 -12.16 23.82
CA GLU A 486 11.69 -12.11 24.04
C GLU A 486 11.11 -10.76 23.58
N GLY A 487 10.14 -10.78 22.70
CA GLY A 487 9.54 -9.57 22.10
C GLY A 487 10.17 -9.16 20.78
N ALA A 488 11.27 -9.77 20.33
CA ALA A 488 11.85 -9.56 19.02
C ALA A 488 10.85 -9.94 17.90
N THR A 489 10.88 -9.21 16.81
CA THR A 489 9.93 -9.40 15.69
C THR A 489 10.61 -9.61 14.34
N ALA A 490 11.92 -9.44 14.24
CA ALA A 490 12.64 -9.47 12.95
C ALA A 490 12.51 -10.81 12.24
N LYS A 491 12.57 -11.94 12.96
CA LYS A 491 12.43 -13.27 12.38
C LYS A 491 11.08 -13.45 11.67
N ASP A 492 10.01 -13.02 12.30
CA ASP A 492 8.65 -13.09 11.73
C ASP A 492 8.46 -12.09 10.61
N ARG A 493 9.00 -10.87 10.75
CA ARG A 493 8.97 -9.83 9.71
C ARG A 493 9.72 -10.27 8.44
N ASN A 494 10.82 -10.97 8.58
CA ASN A 494 11.59 -11.49 7.44
C ASN A 494 10.80 -12.48 6.59
N ASN A 495 9.79 -13.15 7.19
CA ASN A 495 8.85 -14.07 6.53
C ASN A 495 7.60 -13.33 6.02
N GLN A 496 7.64 -12.00 5.92
CA GLN A 496 6.51 -11.19 5.46
C GLN A 496 6.88 -10.39 4.21
N ILE A 497 5.90 -10.19 3.33
CA ILE A 497 5.95 -9.29 2.19
C ILE A 497 4.83 -8.27 2.39
N GLY A 498 5.16 -6.97 2.39
CA GLY A 498 4.17 -5.91 2.63
C GLY A 498 3.45 -6.00 3.98
N GLY A 499 4.08 -6.63 5.00
CA GLY A 499 3.48 -6.83 6.33
C GLY A 499 2.51 -8.02 6.44
N HIS A 500 2.42 -8.85 5.42
CA HIS A 500 1.60 -10.06 5.37
C HIS A 500 2.48 -11.29 5.16
N LYS A 501 1.97 -12.47 5.51
CA LYS A 501 2.69 -13.73 5.35
C LYS A 501 3.11 -13.93 3.89
N ALA A 502 4.40 -14.30 3.68
CA ALA A 502 4.98 -14.53 2.36
C ALA A 502 4.42 -15.79 1.70
#